data_56a34defdb6f6c4c88803ba9e6d42dac
#
_entry.id   56a34defdb6f6c4c88803ba9e6d42dac
#
_cell.length_a   1.000
_cell.length_b   1.000
_cell.length_c   1.000
_cell.angle_alpha   90.00
_cell.angle_beta   90.00
_cell.angle_gamma   90.00
#
_symmetry.space_group_name_H-M   'P 1'
#
loop_
_entity.id
_entity.type
_entity.pdbx_description
1 polymer ?
#
loop_
_entity_poly.entity_id
_entity_poly.type
_entity_poly.pdbx_seq_one_letter_code
_entity_poly.pdbx_strand_id
1 'polypeptide(L)'
;MAKIGILTCSNATQDLGCSSVSCLADFRKRKGTFADYPLDEKLTLVGMINCPGCPTLTGPDKLLQRIRALTDFGVDVIHFTYCMKALCPFKEKYKAALEEAFPNIRIVIGTHEEHVTPEEYRKRIKKVFCQPRITMVDVILNKDQEG
;
A
#
# COMPACT_ATOMS: atom_id res chain seq x y z
N MET A 1 8.64 -19.73 10.47
CA MET A 1 7.72 -19.35 9.38
C MET A 1 7.15 -17.98 9.69
N ALA A 2 7.28 -17.04 8.78
CA ALA A 2 6.69 -15.72 8.93
C ALA A 2 5.41 -15.61 8.11
N LYS A 3 4.33 -15.22 8.76
CA LYS A 3 3.02 -14.99 8.15
C LYS A 3 2.86 -13.50 7.86
N ILE A 4 2.82 -13.16 6.60
CA ILE A 4 2.92 -11.79 6.12
C ILE A 4 1.57 -11.28 5.63
N GLY A 5 1.19 -10.10 6.11
CA GLY A 5 0.13 -9.30 5.55
C GLY A 5 0.70 -8.10 4.79
N ILE A 6 0.02 -7.66 3.75
CA ILE A 6 0.42 -6.48 2.99
C ILE A 6 -0.68 -5.42 3.05
N LEU A 7 -0.31 -4.23 3.51
CA LEU A 7 -1.18 -3.05 3.49
C LEU A 7 -0.84 -2.18 2.29
N THR A 8 -1.78 -2.02 1.38
CA THR A 8 -1.61 -1.26 0.15
C THR A 8 -2.20 0.15 0.23
N CYS A 9 -1.68 1.04 -0.59
CA CYS A 9 -2.26 2.36 -0.79
C CYS A 9 -3.49 2.27 -1.70
N SER A 10 -4.65 2.70 -1.23
CA SER A 10 -5.88 2.68 -2.03
C SER A 10 -5.80 3.59 -3.26
N ASN A 11 -5.08 4.70 -3.18
CA ASN A 11 -4.86 5.57 -4.34
C ASN A 11 -4.07 4.86 -5.44
N ALA A 12 -3.08 4.04 -5.08
CA ALA A 12 -2.32 3.29 -6.06
C ALA A 12 -3.13 2.14 -6.66
N THR A 13 -3.85 1.38 -5.86
CA THR A 13 -4.62 0.21 -6.31
C THR A 13 -5.90 0.59 -7.03
N GLN A 14 -6.64 1.57 -6.56
CA GLN A 14 -7.94 1.97 -7.11
C GLN A 14 -7.81 3.05 -8.18
N ASP A 15 -7.12 4.15 -7.89
CA ASP A 15 -7.06 5.29 -8.81
C ASP A 15 -6.02 5.11 -9.92
N LEU A 16 -4.89 4.46 -9.63
CA LEU A 16 -3.83 4.20 -10.60
C LEU A 16 -3.89 2.81 -11.20
N GLY A 17 -4.78 1.95 -10.71
CA GLY A 17 -4.95 0.59 -11.19
C GLY A 17 -3.76 -0.34 -10.94
N CYS A 18 -2.99 -0.11 -9.87
CA CYS A 18 -1.89 -1.00 -9.51
C CYS A 18 -2.43 -2.37 -9.06
N SER A 19 -2.00 -3.42 -9.72
CA SER A 19 -2.37 -4.81 -9.39
C SER A 19 -1.50 -5.43 -8.29
N SER A 20 -0.61 -4.66 -7.68
CA SER A 20 0.37 -5.13 -6.69
C SER A 20 1.32 -6.21 -7.21
N VAL A 21 1.46 -6.31 -8.52
CA VAL A 21 2.27 -7.36 -9.16
C VAL A 21 3.74 -7.31 -8.74
N SER A 22 4.31 -6.11 -8.59
CA SER A 22 5.70 -5.95 -8.15
C SER A 22 5.88 -6.37 -6.68
N CYS A 23 4.95 -6.01 -5.80
CA CYS A 23 4.96 -6.45 -4.41
C CYS A 23 4.93 -7.98 -4.30
N LEU A 24 4.05 -8.62 -5.05
CA LEU A 24 3.91 -10.07 -5.05
C LEU A 24 5.08 -10.79 -5.74
N ALA A 25 5.64 -10.20 -6.80
CA ALA A 25 6.81 -10.74 -7.46
C ALA A 25 8.03 -10.74 -6.54
N ASP A 26 8.27 -9.62 -5.86
CA ASP A 26 9.40 -9.51 -4.94
C ASP A 26 9.20 -10.35 -3.67
N PHE A 27 7.95 -10.51 -3.22
CA PHE A 27 7.63 -11.48 -2.17
C PHE A 27 8.05 -12.90 -2.58
N ARG A 28 7.65 -13.36 -3.76
CA ARG A 28 8.00 -14.71 -4.26
C ARG A 28 9.48 -14.87 -4.50
N LYS A 29 10.15 -13.84 -5.00
CA LYS A 29 11.57 -13.87 -5.37
C LYS A 29 12.50 -13.50 -4.22
N ARG A 30 11.98 -13.19 -3.05
CA ARG A 30 12.76 -12.71 -1.89
C ARG A 30 13.59 -11.48 -2.20
N LYS A 31 12.99 -10.49 -2.85
CA LYS A 31 13.61 -9.20 -3.18
C LYS A 31 12.99 -8.05 -2.40
N GLY A 32 13.53 -6.84 -2.58
CA GLY A 32 13.10 -5.68 -1.82
C GLY A 32 13.26 -5.92 -0.33
N THR A 33 12.27 -5.51 0.46
CA THR A 33 12.30 -5.73 1.92
C THR A 33 12.12 -7.20 2.32
N PHE A 34 11.71 -8.06 1.40
CA PHE A 34 11.61 -9.51 1.66
C PHE A 34 12.96 -10.23 1.60
N ALA A 35 14.01 -9.56 1.14
CA ALA A 35 15.39 -10.06 1.21
C ALA A 35 15.95 -10.06 2.64
N ASP A 36 15.37 -9.27 3.54
CA ASP A 36 15.82 -9.15 4.93
C ASP A 36 15.46 -10.37 5.79
N TYR A 37 14.60 -11.25 5.29
CA TYR A 37 14.25 -12.48 5.99
C TYR A 37 15.30 -13.58 5.76
N PRO A 38 15.58 -14.41 6.77
CA PRO A 38 16.46 -15.56 6.59
C PRO A 38 16.03 -16.44 5.40
N LEU A 39 16.99 -16.92 4.62
CA LEU A 39 16.72 -17.71 3.41
C LEU A 39 16.00 -19.02 3.69
N ASP A 40 16.26 -19.61 4.84
CA ASP A 40 15.62 -20.84 5.31
C ASP A 40 14.24 -20.61 5.94
N GLU A 41 13.87 -19.36 6.22
CA GLU A 41 12.57 -19.04 6.76
C GLU A 41 11.47 -19.07 5.67
N LYS A 42 10.45 -19.89 5.90
CA LYS A 42 9.29 -19.93 5.02
C LYS A 42 8.45 -18.66 5.21
N LEU A 43 8.20 -17.94 4.14
CA LEU A 43 7.24 -16.82 4.12
C LEU A 43 5.90 -17.30 3.57
N THR A 44 4.84 -16.93 4.26
CA THR A 44 3.46 -17.22 3.84
C THR A 44 2.68 -15.91 3.76
N LEU A 45 2.10 -15.63 2.59
CA LEU A 45 1.21 -14.49 2.44
C LEU A 45 -0.16 -14.85 3.02
N VAL A 46 -0.57 -14.15 4.08
CA VAL A 46 -1.89 -14.32 4.72
C VAL A 46 -2.96 -13.57 3.94
N GLY A 47 -2.66 -12.35 3.54
CA GLY A 47 -3.59 -11.54 2.77
C GLY A 47 -3.07 -10.14 2.48
N MET A 48 -3.86 -9.41 1.72
CA MET A 48 -3.61 -8.01 1.36
C MET A 48 -4.85 -7.19 1.67
N ILE A 49 -4.65 -5.95 2.10
CA ILE A 49 -5.74 -5.03 2.38
C ILE A 49 -5.35 -3.60 1.98
N ASN A 50 -6.30 -2.84 1.49
CA ASN A 50 -6.11 -1.44 1.18
C ASN A 50 -6.26 -0.56 2.43
N CYS A 51 -5.49 0.51 2.50
CA CYS A 51 -5.75 1.56 3.48
C CYS A 51 -7.13 2.20 3.23
N PRO A 52 -7.73 2.85 4.24
CA PRO A 52 -9.08 3.42 4.10
C PRO A 52 -9.20 4.59 3.12
N GLY A 53 -8.10 5.14 2.62
CA GLY A 53 -8.06 6.26 1.67
C GLY A 53 -7.67 7.58 2.31
N CYS A 54 -7.39 8.57 1.45
CA CYS A 54 -7.01 9.93 1.83
C CYS A 54 -8.03 10.95 1.29
N PRO A 55 -8.27 12.06 2.04
CA PRO A 55 -8.02 12.23 3.47
C PRO A 55 -9.11 11.54 4.31
N THR A 56 -8.79 11.11 5.51
CA THR A 56 -9.77 10.57 6.44
C THR A 56 -9.52 11.09 7.86
N LEU A 57 -10.54 11.65 8.48
CA LEU A 57 -10.48 12.15 9.85
C LEU A 57 -10.33 11.02 10.89
N THR A 58 -10.87 9.85 10.56
CA THR A 58 -10.83 8.66 11.41
C THR A 58 -9.88 7.59 10.87
N GLY A 59 -8.81 8.03 10.19
CA GLY A 59 -7.86 7.15 9.51
C GLY A 59 -7.27 6.05 10.37
N PRO A 60 -6.72 6.35 11.57
CA PRO A 60 -6.19 5.32 12.43
C PRO A 60 -7.22 4.27 12.85
N ASP A 61 -8.42 4.68 13.24
CA ASP A 61 -9.47 3.76 13.69
C ASP A 61 -9.94 2.84 12.56
N LYS A 62 -10.17 3.41 11.38
CA LYS A 62 -10.53 2.63 10.19
C LYS A 62 -9.41 1.68 9.77
N LEU A 63 -8.17 2.11 9.86
CA LEU A 63 -7.01 1.28 9.57
C LEU A 63 -6.91 0.10 10.53
N LEU A 64 -7.05 0.35 11.84
CA LEU A 64 -7.03 -0.69 12.87
C LEU A 64 -8.14 -1.72 12.64
N GLN A 65 -9.33 -1.27 12.28
CA GLN A 65 -10.44 -2.15 11.96
C GLN A 65 -10.14 -3.06 10.76
N ARG A 66 -9.52 -2.52 9.71
CA ARG A 66 -9.13 -3.28 8.53
C ARG A 66 -8.03 -4.30 8.83
N ILE A 67 -7.03 -3.88 9.60
CA ILE A 67 -5.91 -4.76 9.96
C ILE A 67 -6.36 -5.93 10.84
N ARG A 68 -7.39 -5.78 11.66
CA ARG A 68 -7.95 -6.88 12.45
C ARG A 68 -8.30 -8.10 11.59
N ALA A 69 -8.77 -7.89 10.38
CA ALA A 69 -9.03 -8.99 9.46
C ALA A 69 -7.79 -9.84 9.17
N LEU A 70 -6.61 -9.24 9.12
CA LEU A 70 -5.34 -9.96 8.96
C LEU A 70 -4.83 -10.56 10.29
N THR A 71 -4.98 -9.83 11.40
CA THR A 71 -4.52 -10.30 12.69
C THR A 71 -5.31 -11.50 13.20
N ASP A 72 -6.60 -11.57 12.91
CA ASP A 72 -7.45 -12.70 13.25
C ASP A 72 -7.03 -13.99 12.54
N PHE A 73 -6.34 -13.88 11.40
CA PHE A 73 -5.74 -15.00 10.67
C PHE A 73 -4.26 -15.24 11.02
N GLY A 74 -3.78 -14.62 12.10
CA GLY A 74 -2.47 -14.93 12.67
C GLY A 74 -1.29 -14.36 11.91
N VAL A 75 -1.42 -13.17 11.36
CA VAL A 75 -0.29 -12.46 10.73
C VAL A 75 0.78 -12.11 11.77
N ASP A 76 2.04 -12.28 11.42
CA ASP A 76 3.19 -11.95 12.29
C ASP A 76 3.82 -10.60 11.92
N VAL A 77 3.76 -10.26 10.63
CA VAL A 77 4.38 -9.07 10.07
C VAL A 77 3.46 -8.42 9.06
N ILE A 78 3.33 -7.10 9.13
CA ILE A 78 2.63 -6.32 8.12
C ILE A 78 3.62 -5.45 7.37
N HIS A 79 3.65 -5.58 6.06
CA HIS A 79 4.41 -4.72 5.16
C HIS A 79 3.52 -3.62 4.60
N PHE A 80 3.95 -2.37 4.80
CA PHE A 80 3.40 -1.24 4.04
C PHE A 80 4.03 -1.27 2.65
N THR A 81 3.22 -1.13 1.62
CA THR A 81 3.74 -1.15 0.24
C THR A 81 4.68 0.01 -0.06
N TYR A 82 5.46 -0.14 -1.12
CA TYR A 82 6.32 0.93 -1.63
C TYR A 82 5.54 2.22 -1.92
N CYS A 83 4.33 2.12 -2.45
CA CYS A 83 3.49 3.30 -2.71
C CYS A 83 3.12 4.03 -1.41
N MET A 84 2.87 3.34 -0.31
CA MET A 84 2.70 3.97 0.99
C MET A 84 3.99 4.61 1.48
N LYS A 85 5.12 3.94 1.33
CA LYS A 85 6.45 4.49 1.68
C LYS A 85 6.72 5.79 0.93
N ALA A 86 6.42 5.83 -0.36
CA ALA A 86 6.70 6.96 -1.23
C ALA A 86 5.69 8.11 -1.12
N LEU A 87 4.40 7.79 -0.94
CA LEU A 87 3.31 8.75 -1.06
C LEU A 87 2.65 9.13 0.26
N CYS A 88 2.56 8.20 1.22
CA CYS A 88 1.76 8.42 2.41
C CYS A 88 2.48 9.32 3.42
N PRO A 89 1.96 10.53 3.71
CA PRO A 89 2.54 11.39 4.74
C PRO A 89 2.25 10.90 6.17
N PHE A 90 1.33 9.95 6.32
CA PHE A 90 0.89 9.40 7.61
C PHE A 90 1.49 8.04 7.92
N LYS A 91 2.42 7.53 7.11
CA LYS A 91 2.96 6.18 7.27
C LYS A 91 3.56 5.92 8.65
N GLU A 92 4.31 6.87 9.20
CA GLU A 92 4.90 6.75 10.54
C GLU A 92 3.84 6.79 11.63
N LYS A 93 2.83 7.64 11.49
CA LYS A 93 1.69 7.70 12.40
C LYS A 93 0.90 6.39 12.39
N TYR A 94 0.66 5.84 11.22
CA TYR A 94 -0.04 4.56 11.07
C TYR A 94 0.78 3.39 11.62
N LYS A 95 2.08 3.39 11.38
CA LYS A 95 2.98 2.41 11.97
C LYS A 95 2.91 2.42 13.50
N ALA A 96 3.05 3.61 14.11
CA ALA A 96 2.96 3.76 15.56
C ALA A 96 1.60 3.29 16.12
N ALA A 97 0.50 3.64 15.47
CA ALA A 97 -0.84 3.22 15.88
C ALA A 97 -1.02 1.70 15.82
N LEU A 98 -0.46 1.06 14.79
CA LEU A 98 -0.51 -0.41 14.64
C LEU A 98 0.38 -1.12 15.66
N GLU A 99 1.57 -0.59 15.93
CA GLU A 99 2.47 -1.14 16.95
C GLU A 99 1.90 -1.04 18.36
N GLU A 100 1.19 0.04 18.65
CA GLU A 100 0.48 0.22 19.93
C GLU A 100 -0.70 -0.75 20.07
N ALA A 101 -1.52 -0.88 19.02
CA ALA A 101 -2.71 -1.72 19.05
C ALA A 101 -2.38 -3.23 18.96
N PHE A 102 -1.31 -3.58 18.27
CA PHE A 102 -0.87 -4.96 18.00
C PHE A 102 0.61 -5.16 18.33
N PRO A 103 1.00 -5.13 19.62
CA PRO A 103 2.41 -5.13 20.02
C PRO A 103 3.19 -6.38 19.61
N ASN A 104 2.50 -7.46 19.28
CA ASN A 104 3.11 -8.72 18.83
C ASN A 104 3.31 -8.79 17.31
N ILE A 105 2.89 -7.76 16.58
CA ILE A 105 3.00 -7.72 15.12
C ILE A 105 4.08 -6.72 14.73
N ARG A 106 5.03 -7.17 13.93
CA ARG A 106 6.08 -6.31 13.38
C ARG A 106 5.55 -5.54 12.16
N ILE A 107 5.82 -4.24 12.11
CA ILE A 107 5.47 -3.39 10.98
C ILE A 107 6.74 -3.04 10.20
N VAL A 108 6.73 -3.31 8.91
CA VAL A 108 7.82 -3.02 7.98
C VAL A 108 7.32 -2.05 6.91
N ILE A 109 8.04 -0.95 6.71
CA ILE A 109 7.71 0.02 5.66
C ILE A 109 8.50 -0.32 4.40
N GLY A 110 7.83 -0.94 3.45
CA GLY A 110 8.38 -1.33 2.16
C GLY A 110 7.96 -2.72 1.72
N THR A 111 7.95 -2.92 0.42
CA THR A 111 7.72 -4.22 -0.25
C THR A 111 8.74 -4.45 -1.35
N HIS A 112 8.46 -3.99 -2.58
CA HIS A 112 9.35 -4.21 -3.71
C HIS A 112 10.54 -3.23 -3.73
N GLU A 113 11.54 -3.56 -4.54
CA GLU A 113 12.69 -2.68 -4.80
C GLU A 113 12.25 -1.36 -5.43
N GLU A 114 13.01 -0.31 -5.16
CA GLU A 114 12.79 0.98 -5.79
C GLU A 114 13.25 0.94 -7.25
N HIS A 115 12.32 1.06 -8.18
CA HIS A 115 12.61 1.18 -9.61
C HIS A 115 12.83 2.62 -10.04
N VAL A 116 12.29 3.56 -9.26
CA VAL A 116 12.45 5.00 -9.42
C VAL A 116 12.57 5.63 -8.03
N THR A 117 13.17 6.81 -7.94
CA THR A 117 13.24 7.51 -6.66
C THR A 117 11.85 7.90 -6.17
N PRO A 118 11.63 8.03 -4.84
CA PRO A 118 10.36 8.51 -4.31
C PRO A 118 9.92 9.86 -4.88
N GLU A 119 10.87 10.74 -5.16
CA GLU A 119 10.60 12.06 -5.77
C GLU A 119 10.11 11.94 -7.20
N GLU A 120 10.73 11.11 -8.01
CA GLU A 120 10.31 10.86 -9.38
C GLU A 120 8.95 10.16 -9.41
N TYR A 121 8.74 9.21 -8.53
CA TYR A 121 7.46 8.54 -8.36
C TYR A 121 6.34 9.53 -8.02
N ARG A 122 6.57 10.43 -7.05
CA ARG A 122 5.61 11.49 -6.70
C ARG A 122 5.32 12.42 -7.87
N LYS A 123 6.32 12.80 -8.67
CA LYS A 123 6.12 13.62 -9.88
C LYS A 123 5.21 12.93 -10.89
N ARG A 124 5.42 11.63 -11.13
CA ARG A 124 4.58 10.84 -12.03
C ARG A 124 3.14 10.77 -11.53
N ILE A 125 2.96 10.49 -10.25
CA ILE A 125 1.64 10.44 -9.61
C ILE A 125 0.93 11.79 -9.67
N LYS A 126 1.61 12.87 -9.34
CA LYS A 126 1.05 14.23 -9.42
C LYS A 126 0.58 14.56 -10.84
N LYS A 127 1.34 14.16 -11.85
CA LYS A 127 0.96 14.36 -13.25
C LYS A 127 -0.35 13.64 -13.60
N VAL A 128 -0.55 12.45 -13.08
CA VAL A 128 -1.79 11.67 -13.28
C VAL A 128 -2.97 12.29 -12.54
N PHE A 129 -2.81 12.64 -11.27
CA PHE A 129 -3.89 13.21 -10.45
C PHE A 129 -4.28 14.64 -10.82
N CYS A 130 -3.37 15.40 -11.40
CA CYS A 130 -3.64 16.79 -11.81
C CYS A 130 -4.19 16.92 -13.23
N GLN A 131 -4.51 15.81 -13.89
CA GLN A 131 -5.18 15.85 -15.19
C GLN A 131 -6.67 16.13 -15.01
N PRO A 132 -7.31 16.84 -15.97
CA PRO A 132 -8.74 17.05 -15.93
C PRO A 132 -9.47 15.70 -15.90
N ARG A 133 -10.40 15.55 -14.98
CA ARG A 133 -11.23 14.35 -14.89
C ARG A 133 -12.28 14.37 -15.97
N ILE A 134 -12.31 13.33 -16.78
CA ILE A 134 -13.40 13.07 -17.72
C ILE A 134 -14.40 12.20 -17.00
N THR A 135 -15.62 12.68 -16.92
CA THR A 135 -16.75 11.91 -16.39
C THR A 135 -17.48 11.17 -17.50
N MET A 136 -18.26 10.15 -17.16
CA MET A 136 -19.15 9.50 -18.12
C MET A 136 -20.12 10.47 -18.77
N VAL A 137 -20.54 11.50 -18.05
CA VAL A 137 -21.40 12.56 -18.57
C VAL A 137 -20.70 13.35 -19.68
N ASP A 138 -19.41 13.65 -19.50
CA ASP A 138 -18.62 14.36 -20.53
C ASP A 138 -18.50 13.51 -21.80
N VAL A 139 -18.31 12.20 -21.64
CA VAL A 139 -18.27 11.25 -22.77
C VAL A 139 -19.62 11.17 -23.48
N ILE A 140 -20.73 11.07 -22.73
CA ILE A 140 -22.08 10.97 -23.28
C ILE A 140 -22.47 12.25 -24.01
N LEU A 141 -22.09 13.41 -23.49
CA LEU A 141 -22.41 14.70 -24.06
C LEU A 141 -21.43 15.16 -25.15
N ASN A 142 -20.48 14.32 -25.56
CA ASN A 142 -19.43 14.66 -26.52
C ASN A 142 -18.75 16.02 -26.22
N LYS A 143 -18.57 16.34 -24.94
CA LYS A 143 -17.80 17.51 -24.58
C LYS A 143 -16.34 17.20 -24.90
N ASP A 144 -15.87 17.79 -26.00
CA ASP A 144 -14.48 17.70 -26.40
C ASP A 144 -13.58 18.13 -25.25
N GLN A 145 -12.48 17.40 -25.10
CA GLN A 145 -11.46 17.66 -24.10
C GLN A 145 -10.69 18.94 -24.48
N GLU A 146 -11.35 20.06 -24.48
CA GLU A 146 -10.67 21.35 -24.50
C GLU A 146 -10.22 21.67 -23.09
N GLY A 147 -8.93 21.45 -22.86
CA GLY A 147 -8.36 21.77 -21.57
C GLY A 147 -6.90 22.06 -21.65
#